data_909d4aee21596dda8ef62edde9d677ae
#
_entry.id   909d4aee21596dda8ef62edde9d677ae
#
_cell.length_a   1.000
_cell.length_b   1.000
_cell.length_c   1.000
_cell.angle_alpha   90.00
_cell.angle_beta   90.00
_cell.angle_gamma   90.00
#
_symmetry.space_group_name_H-M   'P 1'
#
loop_
_entity.id
_entity.type
_entity.pdbx_description
1 polymer ?
#
loop_
_entity_poly.entity_id
_entity_poly.type
_entity_poly.pdbx_seq_one_letter_code
_entity_poly.pdbx_strand_id
1 'polypeptide(L)'
;VAQWRRDMGLPDEVVKAFVDLDFNGFGVIHRRNHVHYDMLAQVLVLEELSRVSGATLPFQNDFLQLQILEAFASPSQTDPIRLEYQNTGRLAFAFAVSEPNSGSDTTGMKTSVRSVDGRLFMNGEKMFVNNGEYAPALLVAAIDEDAPAENGHPALSMWMVPRTAKGVEAVPESKIGQEMLPF
;
A
#
# COMPACT_ATOMS: atom_id res chain seq x y z
N VAL A 1 4.17 9.79 21.29
CA VAL A 1 3.51 8.54 20.90
C VAL A 1 2.05 8.49 21.35
N ALA A 2 1.72 8.75 22.64
CA ALA A 2 0.32 8.73 23.10
C ALA A 2 -0.58 9.75 22.36
N GLN A 3 -0.04 10.92 21.98
CA GLN A 3 -0.75 11.91 21.16
C GLN A 3 -0.92 11.38 19.73
N TRP A 4 0.12 10.82 19.15
CA TRP A 4 0.09 10.27 17.78
C TRP A 4 -0.99 9.17 17.61
N ARG A 5 -1.17 8.33 18.66
CA ARG A 5 -2.25 7.33 18.67
C ARG A 5 -3.63 7.98 18.66
N ARG A 6 -3.81 9.08 19.40
CA ARG A 6 -5.11 9.81 19.41
C ARG A 6 -5.39 10.48 18.07
N ASP A 7 -4.35 11.00 17.44
CA ASP A 7 -4.43 11.71 16.16
C ASP A 7 -4.42 10.74 14.95
N MET A 8 -4.27 9.43 15.23
CA MET A 8 -4.19 8.36 14.22
C MET A 8 -3.17 8.64 13.11
N GLY A 9 -2.00 9.18 13.49
CA GLY A 9 -0.98 9.49 12.52
C GLY A 9 0.36 9.91 13.12
N LEU A 10 1.39 9.93 12.29
CA LEU A 10 2.70 10.46 12.64
C LEU A 10 2.76 11.96 12.37
N PRO A 11 3.34 12.76 13.30
CA PRO A 11 3.65 14.16 13.04
C PRO A 11 4.57 14.34 11.84
N ASP A 12 4.41 15.43 11.11
CA ASP A 12 5.23 15.72 9.93
C ASP A 12 6.72 15.82 10.25
N GLU A 13 7.07 16.32 11.44
CA GLU A 13 8.47 16.37 11.89
C GLU A 13 9.10 14.98 12.06
N VAL A 14 8.32 13.96 12.44
CA VAL A 14 8.81 12.57 12.55
C VAL A 14 9.02 11.98 11.16
N VAL A 15 8.07 12.19 10.25
CA VAL A 15 8.19 11.76 8.86
C VAL A 15 9.37 12.45 8.19
N LYS A 16 9.53 13.76 8.41
CA LYS A 16 10.68 14.51 7.90
C LYS A 16 12.01 13.99 8.44
N ALA A 17 12.11 13.70 9.73
CA ALA A 17 13.33 13.13 10.32
C ALA A 17 13.66 11.75 9.73
N PHE A 18 12.65 10.95 9.42
CA PHE A 18 12.81 9.65 8.74
C PHE A 18 13.39 9.82 7.33
N VAL A 19 12.93 10.83 6.59
CA VAL A 19 13.48 11.18 5.26
C VAL A 19 14.88 11.75 5.37
N ASP A 20 15.11 12.71 6.26
CA ASP A 20 16.42 13.37 6.45
C ASP A 20 17.53 12.39 6.86
N LEU A 21 17.17 11.28 7.51
CA LEU A 21 18.08 10.20 7.89
C LEU A 21 18.18 9.09 6.82
N ASP A 22 17.51 9.25 5.68
CA ASP A 22 17.46 8.28 4.57
C ASP A 22 16.90 6.90 5.00
N PHE A 23 16.04 6.84 6.01
CA PHE A 23 15.44 5.58 6.45
C PHE A 23 14.37 5.06 5.48
N ASN A 24 13.75 5.93 4.71
CA ASN A 24 12.81 5.55 3.65
C ASN A 24 13.51 4.90 2.44
N GLY A 25 14.83 5.13 2.29
CA GLY A 25 15.69 4.42 1.34
C GLY A 25 16.47 3.26 1.96
N PHE A 26 16.35 3.04 3.28
CA PHE A 26 17.18 2.10 4.01
C PHE A 26 16.90 0.64 3.60
N GLY A 27 17.97 -0.11 3.36
CA GLY A 27 17.86 -1.50 2.92
C GLY A 27 17.47 -1.67 1.45
N VAL A 28 17.37 -0.58 0.68
CA VAL A 28 17.13 -0.64 -0.76
C VAL A 28 18.48 -0.66 -1.49
N ILE A 29 18.76 -1.74 -2.20
CA ILE A 29 20.01 -1.89 -2.95
C ILE A 29 19.71 -1.88 -4.45
N HIS A 30 20.19 -0.86 -5.14
CA HIS A 30 20.11 -0.79 -6.61
C HIS A 30 21.25 -1.59 -7.24
N ARG A 31 20.94 -2.69 -7.92
CA ARG A 31 21.89 -3.47 -8.71
C ARG A 31 21.43 -3.57 -10.15
N ARG A 32 22.19 -2.97 -11.10
CA ARG A 32 22.07 -3.16 -12.55
C ARG A 32 20.68 -3.61 -13.04
N ASN A 33 19.69 -2.78 -13.04
CA ASN A 33 18.32 -3.05 -13.48
C ASN A 33 17.43 -3.84 -12.51
N HIS A 34 17.90 -4.14 -11.30
CA HIS A 34 17.08 -4.75 -10.25
C HIS A 34 17.21 -3.97 -8.96
N VAL A 35 16.08 -3.74 -8.31
CA VAL A 35 16.05 -3.27 -6.94
C VAL A 35 16.04 -4.49 -6.02
N HIS A 36 16.94 -4.50 -5.07
CA HIS A 36 17.01 -5.55 -4.06
C HIS A 36 16.78 -4.94 -2.68
N TYR A 37 15.96 -5.57 -1.88
CA TYR A 37 15.68 -5.14 -0.52
C TYR A 37 16.48 -5.98 0.48
N ASP A 38 17.25 -5.32 1.33
CA ASP A 38 17.88 -5.96 2.47
C ASP A 38 16.86 -6.09 3.60
N MET A 39 16.14 -7.20 3.60
CA MET A 39 15.09 -7.48 4.58
C MET A 39 15.62 -7.50 6.02
N LEU A 40 16.85 -7.97 6.24
CA LEU A 40 17.42 -7.98 7.59
C LEU A 40 17.66 -6.56 8.09
N ALA A 41 18.21 -5.69 7.25
CA ALA A 41 18.41 -4.29 7.58
C ALA A 41 17.07 -3.60 7.90
N GLN A 42 16.04 -3.82 7.10
CA GLN A 42 14.70 -3.27 7.35
C GLN A 42 14.10 -3.76 8.67
N VAL A 43 14.20 -5.06 8.95
CA VAL A 43 13.71 -5.64 10.22
C VAL A 43 14.42 -5.03 11.42
N LEU A 44 15.74 -4.88 11.39
CA LEU A 44 16.50 -4.30 12.50
C LEU A 44 16.11 -2.83 12.77
N VAL A 45 15.90 -2.04 11.71
CA VAL A 45 15.43 -0.66 11.86
C VAL A 45 14.03 -0.61 12.45
N LEU A 46 13.10 -1.42 11.94
CA LEU A 46 11.73 -1.46 12.43
C LEU A 46 11.63 -1.97 13.87
N GLU A 47 12.45 -2.95 14.24
CA GLU A 47 12.55 -3.45 15.62
C GLU A 47 13.00 -2.34 16.56
N GLU A 48 14.07 -1.63 16.21
CA GLU A 48 14.60 -0.54 17.06
C GLU A 48 13.63 0.64 17.14
N LEU A 49 13.01 1.03 16.04
CA LEU A 49 11.98 2.07 16.04
C LEU A 49 10.81 1.68 16.93
N SER A 50 10.35 0.43 16.88
CA SER A 50 9.25 -0.06 17.71
C SER A 50 9.66 -0.16 19.18
N ARG A 51 10.89 -0.58 19.47
CA ARG A 51 11.44 -0.66 20.83
C ARG A 51 11.49 0.72 21.50
N VAL A 52 11.93 1.73 20.79
CA VAL A 52 12.08 3.11 21.31
C VAL A 52 10.73 3.81 21.41
N SER A 53 9.88 3.66 20.40
CA SER A 53 8.56 4.34 20.38
C SER A 53 7.49 3.64 21.21
N GLY A 54 7.67 2.36 21.51
CA GLY A 54 6.63 1.53 22.16
C GLY A 54 5.41 1.30 21.27
N ALA A 55 5.56 1.44 19.94
CA ALA A 55 4.47 1.30 18.97
C ALA A 55 4.97 0.82 17.62
N THR A 56 4.13 0.14 16.86
CA THR A 56 4.40 -0.17 15.46
C THR A 56 4.20 1.08 14.62
N LEU A 57 5.25 1.48 13.92
CA LEU A 57 5.21 2.63 13.01
C LEU A 57 4.79 2.20 11.60
N PRO A 58 4.20 3.11 10.79
CA PRO A 58 3.63 2.76 9.48
C PRO A 58 4.64 2.32 8.41
N PHE A 59 5.91 2.61 8.56
CA PHE A 59 6.96 2.38 7.56
C PHE A 59 7.09 0.92 7.09
N GLN A 60 6.74 -0.05 7.93
CA GLN A 60 6.72 -1.46 7.54
C GLN A 60 5.79 -1.73 6.35
N ASN A 61 4.61 -1.11 6.36
CA ASN A 61 3.65 -1.28 5.27
C ASN A 61 4.15 -0.63 3.98
N ASP A 62 4.80 0.53 4.10
CA ASP A 62 5.34 1.23 2.95
C ASP A 62 6.43 0.41 2.25
N PHE A 63 7.34 -0.20 3.01
CA PHE A 63 8.37 -1.08 2.46
C PHE A 63 7.76 -2.28 1.72
N LEU A 64 6.78 -2.95 2.33
CA LEU A 64 6.09 -4.07 1.70
C LEU A 64 5.37 -3.67 0.41
N GLN A 65 4.65 -2.56 0.43
CA GLN A 65 3.88 -2.08 -0.71
C GLN A 65 4.78 -1.66 -1.87
N LEU A 66 5.91 -1.01 -1.61
CA LEU A 66 6.90 -0.69 -2.63
C LEU A 66 7.52 -1.94 -3.26
N GLN A 67 7.84 -2.95 -2.45
CA GLN A 67 8.37 -4.22 -2.96
C GLN A 67 7.38 -4.92 -3.89
N ILE A 68 6.09 -4.94 -3.53
CA ILE A 68 5.04 -5.51 -4.38
C ILE A 68 4.93 -4.73 -5.69
N LEU A 69 4.91 -3.40 -5.62
CA LEU A 69 4.83 -2.57 -6.82
C LEU A 69 6.02 -2.83 -7.75
N GLU A 70 7.23 -2.88 -7.22
CA GLU A 70 8.44 -3.12 -8.01
C GLU A 70 8.54 -4.54 -8.58
N ALA A 71 7.93 -5.52 -7.92
CA ALA A 71 7.92 -6.89 -8.42
C ALA A 71 7.00 -7.09 -9.64
N PHE A 72 5.95 -6.28 -9.78
CA PHE A 72 4.89 -6.53 -10.75
C PHE A 72 4.64 -5.38 -11.73
N ALA A 73 5.08 -4.17 -11.43
CA ALA A 73 4.87 -3.01 -12.29
C ALA A 73 6.13 -2.68 -13.11
N SER A 74 5.94 -1.91 -14.18
CA SER A 74 7.06 -1.45 -15.02
C SER A 74 7.85 -0.34 -14.30
N PRO A 75 9.13 -0.14 -14.65
CA PRO A 75 9.92 0.98 -14.11
C PRO A 75 9.26 2.34 -14.31
N SER A 76 8.58 2.56 -15.43
CA SER A 76 7.85 3.80 -15.70
C SER A 76 6.68 4.05 -14.74
N GLN A 77 6.15 3.01 -14.12
CA GLN A 77 5.11 3.09 -13.09
C GLN A 77 5.70 3.22 -11.68
N THR A 78 6.79 2.50 -11.41
CA THR A 78 7.40 2.45 -10.07
C THR A 78 8.28 3.65 -9.76
N ASP A 79 9.07 4.13 -10.72
CA ASP A 79 10.08 5.17 -10.48
C ASP A 79 9.49 6.48 -9.94
N PRO A 80 8.39 7.02 -10.47
CA PRO A 80 7.78 8.23 -9.92
C PRO A 80 7.30 8.05 -8.47
N ILE A 81 6.68 6.90 -8.16
CA ILE A 81 6.15 6.59 -6.83
C ILE A 81 7.29 6.43 -5.82
N ARG A 82 8.36 5.73 -6.20
CA ARG A 82 9.54 5.57 -5.37
C ARG A 82 10.22 6.91 -5.08
N LEU A 83 10.40 7.73 -6.11
CA LEU A 83 11.02 9.06 -5.96
C LEU A 83 10.18 9.95 -5.04
N GLU A 84 8.86 9.94 -5.19
CA GLU A 84 7.97 10.67 -4.31
C GLU A 84 8.09 10.19 -2.86
N TYR A 85 8.08 8.87 -2.63
CA TYR A 85 8.27 8.30 -1.30
C TYR A 85 9.63 8.67 -0.69
N GLN A 86 10.72 8.61 -1.45
CA GLN A 86 12.05 9.02 -1.00
C GLN A 86 12.09 10.50 -0.57
N ASN A 87 11.37 11.36 -1.26
CA ASN A 87 11.34 12.79 -0.96
C ASN A 87 10.37 13.16 0.17
N THR A 88 9.28 12.43 0.33
CA THR A 88 8.19 12.80 1.23
C THR A 88 8.04 11.91 2.45
N GLY A 89 8.60 10.69 2.42
CA GLY A 89 8.38 9.66 3.43
C GLY A 89 6.93 9.15 3.48
N ARG A 90 6.12 9.50 2.48
CA ARG A 90 4.70 9.12 2.40
C ARG A 90 4.43 8.39 1.10
N LEU A 91 3.90 7.18 1.21
CA LEU A 91 3.55 6.39 0.03
C LEU A 91 2.33 6.97 -0.67
N ALA A 92 2.41 7.07 -2.00
CA ALA A 92 1.36 7.67 -2.84
C ALA A 92 0.12 6.78 -3.01
N PHE A 93 0.09 5.59 -2.44
CA PHE A 93 -1.05 4.68 -2.51
C PHE A 93 -1.23 3.83 -1.26
N ALA A 94 -2.46 3.30 -1.09
CA ALA A 94 -2.80 2.27 -0.11
C ALA A 94 -3.11 0.95 -0.83
N PHE A 95 -2.75 -0.18 -0.22
CA PHE A 95 -2.88 -1.51 -0.80
C PHE A 95 -4.20 -2.16 -0.39
N ALA A 96 -5.08 -2.45 -1.34
CA ALA A 96 -6.43 -2.91 -1.14
C ALA A 96 -6.68 -4.28 -1.77
N VAL A 97 -6.59 -5.34 -0.98
CA VAL A 97 -6.76 -6.74 -1.43
C VAL A 97 -7.95 -7.41 -0.76
N SER A 98 -7.98 -7.40 0.59
CA SER A 98 -8.97 -8.14 1.36
C SER A 98 -10.40 -7.65 1.12
N GLU A 99 -11.33 -8.58 1.14
CA GLU A 99 -12.78 -8.35 1.01
C GLU A 99 -13.50 -9.01 2.18
N PRO A 100 -14.79 -8.69 2.44
CA PRO A 100 -15.56 -9.34 3.50
C PRO A 100 -15.57 -10.87 3.44
N ASN A 101 -15.48 -11.43 2.22
CA ASN A 101 -15.52 -12.88 1.99
C ASN A 101 -14.21 -13.44 1.38
N SER A 102 -13.15 -12.65 1.28
CA SER A 102 -11.88 -13.06 0.67
C SER A 102 -10.71 -12.40 1.40
N GLY A 103 -9.88 -13.25 2.02
CA GLY A 103 -8.65 -12.84 2.69
C GLY A 103 -7.45 -13.56 2.07
N SER A 104 -6.86 -14.51 2.81
CA SER A 104 -5.75 -15.34 2.30
C SER A 104 -6.17 -16.21 1.11
N ASP A 105 -7.41 -16.63 1.07
CA ASP A 105 -8.01 -17.27 -0.10
C ASP A 105 -8.57 -16.18 -1.03
N THR A 106 -7.83 -15.88 -2.10
CA THR A 106 -8.24 -14.91 -3.10
C THR A 106 -9.22 -15.45 -4.15
N THR A 107 -9.51 -16.76 -4.13
CA THR A 107 -10.46 -17.36 -5.08
C THR A 107 -11.89 -16.89 -4.87
N GLY A 108 -12.21 -16.42 -3.65
CA GLY A 108 -13.49 -15.84 -3.29
C GLY A 108 -13.66 -14.35 -3.61
N MET A 109 -12.66 -13.71 -4.24
CA MET A 109 -12.70 -12.29 -4.59
C MET A 109 -13.86 -11.97 -5.53
N LYS A 110 -14.51 -10.84 -5.29
CA LYS A 110 -15.67 -10.37 -6.06
C LYS A 110 -15.46 -9.00 -6.70
N THR A 111 -14.53 -8.21 -6.18
CA THR A 111 -14.17 -6.94 -6.83
C THR A 111 -13.72 -7.22 -8.25
N SER A 112 -14.35 -6.56 -9.21
CA SER A 112 -14.06 -6.76 -10.63
C SER A 112 -13.92 -5.45 -11.38
N VAL A 113 -13.22 -5.52 -12.50
CA VAL A 113 -13.05 -4.44 -13.47
C VAL A 113 -13.47 -4.92 -14.83
N ARG A 114 -14.19 -4.08 -15.56
CA ARG A 114 -14.54 -4.28 -16.96
C ARG A 114 -14.44 -2.99 -17.76
N SER A 115 -14.22 -3.13 -19.07
CA SER A 115 -14.28 -2.01 -19.99
C SER A 115 -15.66 -1.90 -20.63
N VAL A 116 -16.24 -0.70 -20.62
CA VAL A 116 -17.48 -0.37 -21.32
C VAL A 116 -17.23 0.89 -22.13
N ASP A 117 -17.37 0.83 -23.44
CA ASP A 117 -17.16 1.96 -24.36
C ASP A 117 -15.81 2.66 -24.15
N GLY A 118 -14.75 1.87 -23.92
CA GLY A 118 -13.37 2.35 -23.69
C GLY A 118 -13.13 2.99 -22.33
N ARG A 119 -14.07 2.87 -21.41
CA ARG A 119 -13.95 3.33 -20.02
C ARG A 119 -13.91 2.13 -19.08
N LEU A 120 -13.02 2.19 -18.08
CA LEU A 120 -12.92 1.17 -17.04
C LEU A 120 -13.92 1.46 -15.92
N PHE A 121 -14.64 0.43 -15.54
CA PHE A 121 -15.55 0.44 -14.39
C PHE A 121 -15.11 -0.63 -13.40
N MET A 122 -14.90 -0.21 -12.17
CA MET A 122 -14.61 -1.10 -11.06
C MET A 122 -15.82 -1.16 -10.15
N ASN A 123 -16.18 -2.36 -9.67
CA ASN A 123 -17.21 -2.56 -8.67
C ASN A 123 -16.72 -3.56 -7.63
N GLY A 124 -16.90 -3.24 -6.36
CA GLY A 124 -16.52 -4.12 -5.26
C GLY A 124 -16.34 -3.38 -3.95
N GLU A 125 -15.91 -4.13 -2.95
CA GLU A 125 -15.67 -3.64 -1.59
C GLU A 125 -14.36 -4.23 -1.08
N LYS A 126 -13.52 -3.39 -0.48
CA LYS A 126 -12.28 -3.78 0.16
C LYS A 126 -12.33 -3.43 1.63
N MET A 127 -11.68 -4.23 2.47
CA MET A 127 -11.60 -3.96 3.90
C MET A 127 -10.17 -4.10 4.43
N PHE A 128 -9.95 -3.54 5.61
CA PHE A 128 -8.65 -3.51 6.28
C PHE A 128 -7.55 -2.84 5.44
N VAL A 129 -7.92 -1.77 4.74
CA VAL A 129 -7.01 -1.01 3.88
C VAL A 129 -6.29 0.03 4.71
N ASN A 130 -5.07 -0.28 5.14
CA ASN A 130 -4.22 0.66 5.86
C ASN A 130 -4.03 1.94 5.03
N ASN A 131 -4.27 3.09 5.66
CA ASN A 131 -4.19 4.41 5.03
C ASN A 131 -5.19 4.64 3.88
N GLY A 132 -6.24 3.82 3.76
CA GLY A 132 -7.20 3.87 2.65
C GLY A 132 -8.01 5.16 2.57
N GLU A 133 -8.21 5.84 3.71
CA GLU A 133 -8.91 7.13 3.76
C GLU A 133 -8.04 8.29 3.23
N TYR A 134 -6.73 8.25 3.48
CA TYR A 134 -5.84 9.40 3.26
C TYR A 134 -4.94 9.28 2.05
N ALA A 135 -4.64 8.07 1.58
CA ALA A 135 -3.76 7.87 0.44
C ALA A 135 -4.35 8.50 -0.83
N PRO A 136 -3.54 9.17 -1.66
CA PRO A 136 -4.00 9.79 -2.91
C PRO A 136 -4.53 8.78 -3.93
N ALA A 137 -4.12 7.52 -3.84
CA ALA A 137 -4.57 6.44 -4.70
C ALA A 137 -4.72 5.13 -3.91
N LEU A 138 -5.42 4.17 -4.50
CA LEU A 138 -5.57 2.81 -4.00
C LEU A 138 -5.01 1.84 -5.05
N LEU A 139 -4.12 0.94 -4.65
CA LEU A 139 -3.69 -0.19 -5.48
C LEU A 139 -4.62 -1.37 -5.16
N VAL A 140 -5.60 -1.59 -6.03
CA VAL A 140 -6.72 -2.48 -5.81
C VAL A 140 -6.54 -3.79 -6.57
N ALA A 141 -6.58 -4.93 -5.88
CA ALA A 141 -6.69 -6.24 -6.51
C ALA A 141 -8.13 -6.46 -7.00
N ALA A 142 -8.31 -6.82 -8.25
CA ALA A 142 -9.62 -7.07 -8.84
C ALA A 142 -9.55 -8.14 -9.92
N ILE A 143 -10.68 -8.81 -10.15
CA ILE A 143 -10.88 -9.68 -11.31
C ILE A 143 -10.94 -8.80 -12.56
N ASP A 144 -10.13 -9.11 -13.54
CA ASP A 144 -10.21 -8.51 -14.86
C ASP A 144 -11.20 -9.32 -15.71
N GLU A 145 -12.42 -8.79 -15.86
CA GLU A 145 -13.50 -9.48 -16.61
C GLU A 145 -13.22 -9.54 -18.11
N ASP A 146 -12.34 -8.68 -18.61
CA ASP A 146 -11.98 -8.63 -20.03
C ASP A 146 -10.78 -9.53 -20.38
N ALA A 147 -10.07 -10.03 -19.36
CA ALA A 147 -8.95 -10.95 -19.53
C ALA A 147 -9.41 -12.42 -19.53
N PRO A 148 -8.73 -13.29 -20.31
CA PRO A 148 -9.05 -14.71 -20.32
C PRO A 148 -8.75 -15.34 -18.95
N ALA A 149 -9.61 -16.27 -18.53
CA ALA A 149 -9.36 -17.08 -17.35
C ALA A 149 -8.12 -17.97 -17.55
N GLU A 150 -7.30 -18.11 -16.52
CA GLU A 150 -6.13 -18.98 -16.51
C GLU A 150 -6.36 -20.18 -15.58
N ASN A 151 -6.15 -21.39 -16.08
CA ASN A 151 -6.32 -22.64 -15.31
C ASN A 151 -7.68 -22.75 -14.62
N GLY A 152 -8.75 -22.22 -15.23
CA GLY A 152 -10.10 -22.22 -14.68
C GLY A 152 -10.37 -21.17 -13.61
N HIS A 153 -9.42 -20.28 -13.32
CA HIS A 153 -9.59 -19.17 -12.40
C HIS A 153 -9.68 -17.83 -13.14
N PRO A 154 -10.51 -16.90 -12.68
CA PRO A 154 -10.55 -15.55 -13.23
C PRO A 154 -9.17 -14.88 -13.16
N ALA A 155 -8.82 -14.08 -14.17
CA ALA A 155 -7.61 -13.30 -14.15
C ALA A 155 -7.67 -12.23 -13.04
N LEU A 156 -6.67 -12.20 -12.18
CA LEU A 156 -6.50 -11.16 -11.17
C LEU A 156 -5.47 -10.15 -11.63
N SER A 157 -5.84 -8.89 -11.52
CA SER A 157 -4.96 -7.77 -11.86
C SER A 157 -4.94 -6.72 -10.75
N MET A 158 -3.88 -5.92 -10.73
CA MET A 158 -3.75 -4.80 -9.80
C MET A 158 -4.04 -3.48 -10.53
N TRP A 159 -4.89 -2.66 -9.94
CA TRP A 159 -5.37 -1.42 -10.55
C TRP A 159 -5.05 -0.23 -9.66
N MET A 160 -4.38 0.78 -10.19
CA MET A 160 -4.16 2.03 -9.49
C MET A 160 -5.39 2.92 -9.66
N VAL A 161 -6.16 3.08 -8.60
CA VAL A 161 -7.42 3.83 -8.57
C VAL A 161 -7.20 5.15 -7.85
N PRO A 162 -7.34 6.31 -8.51
CA PRO A 162 -7.28 7.61 -7.83
C PRO A 162 -8.33 7.69 -6.72
N ARG A 163 -7.96 8.19 -5.54
CA ARG A 163 -8.88 8.37 -4.41
C ARG A 163 -10.06 9.28 -4.75
N THR A 164 -9.85 10.20 -5.69
CA THR A 164 -10.86 11.14 -6.19
C THR A 164 -11.75 10.58 -7.31
N ALA A 165 -11.54 9.31 -7.71
CA ALA A 165 -12.40 8.71 -8.74
C ALA A 165 -13.85 8.64 -8.27
N LYS A 166 -14.77 8.91 -9.19
CA LYS A 166 -16.21 8.94 -8.87
C LYS A 166 -16.67 7.57 -8.36
N GLY A 167 -17.32 7.56 -7.20
CA GLY A 167 -17.84 6.35 -6.56
C GLY A 167 -16.86 5.68 -5.60
N VAL A 168 -15.66 6.23 -5.40
CA VAL A 168 -14.76 5.75 -4.35
C VAL A 168 -15.18 6.35 -3.02
N GLU A 169 -15.55 5.48 -2.10
CA GLU A 169 -15.88 5.82 -0.72
C GLU A 169 -14.92 5.10 0.22
N ALA A 170 -14.57 5.71 1.34
CA ALA A 170 -13.83 5.08 2.42
C ALA A 170 -14.56 5.33 3.73
N VAL A 171 -14.70 4.27 4.51
CA VAL A 171 -15.33 4.30 5.83
C VAL A 171 -14.26 3.87 6.83
N PRO A 172 -13.88 4.74 7.78
CA PRO A 172 -12.87 4.39 8.77
C PRO A 172 -13.42 3.34 9.74
N GLU A 173 -12.59 2.36 10.07
CA GLU A 173 -12.91 1.30 11.01
C GLU A 173 -12.09 1.42 12.30
N SER A 174 -12.72 1.09 13.43
CA SER A 174 -12.05 1.02 14.73
C SER A 174 -11.29 -0.28 14.85
N LYS A 175 -10.04 -0.21 15.34
CA LYS A 175 -9.19 -1.37 15.54
C LYS A 175 -8.41 -1.32 16.84
N ILE A 176 -7.88 -2.47 17.26
CA ILE A 176 -6.94 -2.60 18.37
C ILE A 176 -5.55 -2.86 17.77
N GLY A 177 -4.57 -2.04 18.16
CA GLY A 177 -3.20 -2.08 17.65
C GLY A 177 -3.01 -1.32 16.34
N GLN A 178 -1.77 -1.00 16.05
CA GLN A 178 -1.38 -0.18 14.87
C GLN A 178 -2.21 1.11 14.74
N GLU A 179 -2.49 1.78 15.84
CA GLU A 179 -3.39 2.93 15.91
C GLU A 179 -2.89 4.14 15.10
N MET A 180 -1.62 4.14 14.70
CA MET A 180 -1.02 5.18 13.85
C MET A 180 -1.19 4.92 12.35
N LEU A 181 -1.86 3.84 11.99
CA LEU A 181 -2.26 3.51 10.63
C LEU A 181 -3.78 3.47 10.59
N PRO A 182 -4.47 4.51 10.14
CA PRO A 182 -5.92 4.44 9.96
C PRO A 182 -6.28 3.38 8.90
N PHE A 183 -7.38 2.69 9.15
CA PHE A 183 -8.01 1.84 8.14
C PHE A 183 -9.07 2.61 7.40
#